data_daf369ac8376bc5b2daab217d6ed1953
#
_entry.id   daf369ac8376bc5b2daab217d6ed1953
#
_cell.length_a   1.000
_cell.length_b   1.000
_cell.length_c   1.000
_cell.angle_alpha   90.00
_cell.angle_beta   90.00
_cell.angle_gamma   90.00
#
_symmetry.space_group_name_H-M   'P 1'
#
loop_
_entity.id
_entity.type
_entity.pdbx_description
1 polymer ?
#
loop_
_entity_poly.entity_id
_entity_poly.type
_entity_poly.pdbx_seq_one_letter_code
_entity_poly.pdbx_strand_id
1 'polypeptide(L)'
;MQKEFMKYIHACLYLLLLPLLLLAGCGSSVEGYRGQGPEWDLARFFNGKLTAHGLVTDRSGEVTSRFRVEMRGHWQGDKGELFEQFYFDDGRQQTRTWFLNKGADGHWRGTAADVVGEAVGKTAGFALNWRYQLDLALPDGSVVRVSFDDWMYLLDENRLLNRAAISKFGIQLGEVLLYIERQPE
;
A
#
# COMPACT_ATOMS: atom_id res chain seq x y z
N MET A 1 -53.27 -22.67 -7.69
CA MET A 1 -52.09 -23.13 -6.94
C MET A 1 -50.78 -22.72 -7.63
N GLN A 2 -50.55 -22.96 -8.89
CA GLN A 2 -49.26 -22.71 -9.61
C GLN A 2 -48.89 -21.20 -9.69
N LYS A 3 -49.86 -20.30 -9.86
CA LYS A 3 -49.61 -18.85 -9.92
C LYS A 3 -49.19 -18.23 -8.55
N GLU A 4 -49.70 -18.75 -7.47
CA GLU A 4 -49.34 -18.27 -6.11
C GLU A 4 -47.95 -18.78 -5.72
N PHE A 5 -47.62 -20.03 -6.06
CA PHE A 5 -46.30 -20.61 -5.82
C PHE A 5 -45.20 -19.82 -6.55
N MET A 6 -45.48 -19.38 -7.80
CA MET A 6 -44.52 -18.60 -8.60
C MET A 6 -44.27 -17.20 -8.03
N LYS A 7 -45.27 -16.56 -7.39
CA LYS A 7 -45.10 -15.27 -6.68
C LYS A 7 -44.15 -15.38 -5.48
N TYR A 8 -44.25 -16.46 -4.74
CA TYR A 8 -43.35 -16.69 -3.59
C TYR A 8 -41.91 -16.97 -4.03
N ILE A 9 -41.68 -17.67 -5.14
CA ILE A 9 -40.35 -17.88 -5.70
C ILE A 9 -39.71 -16.54 -6.13
N HIS A 10 -40.45 -15.67 -6.82
CA HIS A 10 -39.95 -14.36 -7.23
C HIS A 10 -39.70 -13.46 -6.01
N ALA A 11 -40.58 -13.48 -5.01
CA ALA A 11 -40.36 -12.71 -3.77
C ALA A 11 -39.11 -13.17 -3.00
N CYS A 12 -38.88 -14.49 -2.88
CA CYS A 12 -37.66 -15.04 -2.27
C CYS A 12 -36.41 -14.70 -3.10
N LEU A 13 -36.50 -14.71 -4.44
CA LEU A 13 -35.39 -14.35 -5.31
C LEU A 13 -35.00 -12.87 -5.18
N TYR A 14 -35.99 -11.96 -5.09
CA TYR A 14 -35.76 -10.53 -4.83
C TYR A 14 -35.21 -10.27 -3.44
N LEU A 15 -35.65 -11.02 -2.42
CA LEU A 15 -35.13 -10.92 -1.04
C LEU A 15 -33.67 -11.38 -0.93
N LEU A 16 -33.25 -12.36 -1.77
CA LEU A 16 -31.87 -12.85 -1.86
C LEU A 16 -30.95 -11.94 -2.69
N LEU A 17 -31.48 -11.23 -3.69
CA LEU A 17 -30.72 -10.32 -4.54
C LEU A 17 -30.49 -8.93 -3.90
N LEU A 18 -31.36 -8.50 -3.00
CA LEU A 18 -31.29 -7.20 -2.35
C LEU A 18 -30.02 -6.99 -1.50
N PRO A 19 -29.55 -7.96 -0.67
CA PRO A 19 -28.33 -7.80 0.10
C PRO A 19 -27.05 -7.84 -0.77
N LEU A 20 -27.10 -8.40 -1.98
CA LEU A 20 -25.94 -8.46 -2.89
C LEU A 20 -25.61 -7.08 -3.48
N LEU A 21 -26.57 -6.19 -3.62
CA LEU A 21 -26.38 -4.82 -4.12
C LEU A 21 -25.79 -3.86 -3.07
N LEU A 22 -25.81 -4.23 -1.79
CA LEU A 22 -25.23 -3.42 -0.70
C LEU A 22 -23.74 -3.68 -0.47
N LEU A 23 -23.14 -4.63 -1.19
CA LEU A 23 -21.70 -4.95 -1.12
C LEU A 23 -20.84 -4.10 -2.08
N ALA A 24 -21.39 -3.08 -2.72
CA ALA A 24 -20.60 -2.05 -3.41
C ALA A 24 -19.81 -1.26 -2.36
N GLY A 25 -18.72 -1.86 -1.85
CA GLY A 25 -17.81 -1.22 -0.91
C GLY A 25 -17.26 0.05 -1.55
N CYS A 26 -17.51 1.20 -0.93
CA CYS A 26 -16.81 2.44 -1.23
C CYS A 26 -15.32 2.26 -0.86
N GLY A 27 -14.53 1.70 -1.78
CA GLY A 27 -13.07 1.74 -1.66
C GLY A 27 -12.61 3.20 -1.77
N SER A 28 -11.73 3.63 -0.88
CA SER A 28 -11.11 4.96 -0.96
C SER A 28 -10.40 5.11 -2.31
N SER A 29 -10.69 6.20 -3.03
CA SER A 29 -10.01 6.54 -4.27
C SER A 29 -9.05 7.69 -4.02
N VAL A 30 -7.82 7.60 -4.57
CA VAL A 30 -6.84 8.68 -4.50
C VAL A 30 -7.38 9.98 -5.10
N GLU A 31 -8.27 9.89 -6.08
CA GLU A 31 -8.90 11.02 -6.76
C GLU A 31 -9.68 11.96 -5.80
N GLY A 32 -10.14 11.47 -4.68
CA GLY A 32 -10.82 12.27 -3.65
C GLY A 32 -9.93 13.34 -3.01
N TYR A 33 -8.61 13.24 -3.17
CA TYR A 33 -7.63 14.21 -2.64
C TYR A 33 -7.16 15.22 -3.66
N ARG A 34 -7.68 15.19 -4.90
CA ARG A 34 -7.29 16.11 -5.98
C ARG A 34 -7.48 17.57 -5.56
N GLY A 35 -6.45 18.40 -5.81
CA GLY A 35 -6.46 19.83 -5.47
C GLY A 35 -6.26 20.13 -3.99
N GLN A 36 -5.94 19.13 -3.17
CA GLN A 36 -5.55 19.30 -1.77
C GLN A 36 -4.02 19.18 -1.67
N GLY A 37 -3.36 20.25 -1.21
CA GLY A 37 -1.89 20.27 -1.10
C GLY A 37 -1.36 19.74 0.23
N PRO A 38 -0.06 19.48 0.31
CA PRO A 38 0.92 19.63 -0.77
C PRO A 38 0.76 18.58 -1.86
N GLU A 39 1.06 18.92 -3.12
CA GLU A 39 1.01 17.97 -4.23
C GLU A 39 2.18 16.98 -4.20
N TRP A 40 1.89 15.72 -4.54
CA TRP A 40 2.89 14.66 -4.60
C TRP A 40 3.88 14.86 -5.74
N ASP A 41 5.14 14.89 -5.38
CA ASP A 41 6.29 14.72 -6.28
C ASP A 41 7.19 13.62 -5.69
N LEU A 42 7.10 12.39 -6.25
CA LEU A 42 7.88 11.25 -5.77
C LEU A 42 9.38 11.50 -5.91
N ALA A 43 9.79 12.03 -7.05
CA ALA A 43 11.20 12.30 -7.34
C ALA A 43 11.79 13.27 -6.32
N ARG A 44 11.05 14.34 -5.99
CA ARG A 44 11.46 15.31 -4.97
C ARG A 44 11.47 14.69 -3.58
N PHE A 45 10.38 13.99 -3.18
CA PHE A 45 10.25 13.50 -1.81
C PHE A 45 11.28 12.40 -1.50
N PHE A 46 11.43 11.42 -2.38
CA PHE A 46 12.32 10.28 -2.15
C PHE A 46 13.76 10.49 -2.64
N ASN A 47 14.14 11.68 -3.10
CA ASN A 47 15.52 11.97 -3.45
C ASN A 47 16.36 12.33 -2.21
N GLY A 48 17.60 11.80 -2.15
CA GLY A 48 18.50 12.02 -1.02
C GLY A 48 18.31 11.01 0.11
N LYS A 49 18.58 11.43 1.35
CA LYS A 49 18.50 10.58 2.54
C LYS A 49 17.15 10.73 3.23
N LEU A 50 16.57 9.60 3.63
CA LEU A 50 15.36 9.57 4.46
C LEU A 50 15.52 8.56 5.59
N THR A 51 14.75 8.74 6.65
CA THR A 51 14.57 7.75 7.69
C THR A 51 13.09 7.45 7.87
N ALA A 52 12.78 6.22 8.27
CA ALA A 52 11.44 5.85 8.67
C ALA A 52 11.45 5.08 9.98
N HIS A 53 10.35 5.22 10.71
CA HIS A 53 10.03 4.42 11.89
C HIS A 53 8.67 3.78 11.68
N GLY A 54 8.61 2.47 11.90
CA GLY A 54 7.39 1.74 11.63
C GLY A 54 7.13 0.60 12.59
N LEU A 55 5.90 0.14 12.51
CA LEU A 55 5.42 -1.04 13.21
C LEU A 55 4.50 -1.87 12.28
N VAL A 56 4.46 -3.17 12.58
CA VAL A 56 3.52 -4.11 11.96
C VAL A 56 2.53 -4.51 13.02
N THR A 57 1.25 -4.48 12.67
CA THR A 57 0.19 -5.07 13.49
C THR A 57 -0.37 -6.31 12.81
N ASP A 58 -0.84 -7.25 13.60
CA ASP A 58 -1.66 -8.35 13.11
C ASP A 58 -3.12 -7.93 12.89
N ARG A 59 -3.97 -8.90 12.55
CA ARG A 59 -5.39 -8.68 12.29
C ARG A 59 -6.17 -8.18 13.52
N SER A 60 -5.69 -8.47 14.73
CA SER A 60 -6.33 -8.02 15.99
C SER A 60 -5.91 -6.60 16.38
N GLY A 61 -4.89 -6.05 15.69
CA GLY A 61 -4.29 -4.75 15.99
C GLY A 61 -3.12 -4.85 16.98
N GLU A 62 -2.70 -6.08 17.37
CA GLU A 62 -1.54 -6.28 18.21
C GLU A 62 -0.24 -6.02 17.43
N VAL A 63 0.70 -5.29 18.04
CA VAL A 63 2.00 -4.98 17.43
C VAL A 63 2.88 -6.24 17.45
N THR A 64 3.21 -6.74 16.27
CA THR A 64 4.02 -7.96 16.09
C THR A 64 5.49 -7.66 15.76
N SER A 65 5.80 -6.45 15.27
CA SER A 65 7.16 -6.03 14.95
C SER A 65 7.28 -4.51 14.95
N ARG A 66 8.45 -4.02 15.31
CA ARG A 66 8.84 -2.62 15.16
C ARG A 66 10.15 -2.56 14.41
N PHE A 67 10.34 -1.50 13.63
CA PHE A 67 11.55 -1.36 12.83
C PHE A 67 11.84 0.09 12.48
N ARG A 68 13.10 0.33 12.13
CA ARG A 68 13.60 1.57 11.55
C ARG A 68 14.12 1.28 10.14
N VAL A 69 13.99 2.24 9.24
CA VAL A 69 14.52 2.14 7.88
C VAL A 69 15.41 3.34 7.60
N GLU A 70 16.60 3.09 7.08
CA GLU A 70 17.44 4.11 6.44
C GLU A 70 17.26 3.99 4.93
N MET A 71 16.93 5.10 4.28
CA MET A 71 16.66 5.11 2.85
C MET A 71 17.58 6.09 2.14
N ARG A 72 17.90 5.76 0.90
CA ARG A 72 18.61 6.65 -0.01
C ARG A 72 18.01 6.55 -1.40
N GLY A 73 17.44 7.66 -1.88
CA GLY A 73 16.91 7.77 -3.23
C GLY A 73 17.82 8.53 -4.17
N HIS A 74 17.85 8.11 -5.41
CA HIS A 74 18.51 8.79 -6.52
C HIS A 74 17.59 8.83 -7.73
N TRP A 75 17.45 10.00 -8.35
CA TRP A 75 16.51 10.23 -9.42
C TRP A 75 17.15 10.87 -10.64
N GLN A 76 16.71 10.45 -11.82
CA GLN A 76 17.05 11.04 -13.11
C GLN A 76 15.76 11.22 -13.94
N GLY A 77 15.20 12.43 -13.90
CA GLY A 77 13.88 12.70 -14.46
C GLY A 77 12.80 11.81 -13.84
N ASP A 78 12.08 11.07 -14.68
CA ASP A 78 10.98 10.19 -14.27
C ASP A 78 11.44 8.79 -13.79
N LYS A 79 12.75 8.56 -13.64
CA LYS A 79 13.31 7.28 -13.16
C LYS A 79 14.01 7.47 -11.82
N GLY A 80 13.75 6.56 -10.89
CA GLY A 80 14.32 6.58 -9.56
C GLY A 80 14.78 5.22 -9.10
N GLU A 81 15.79 5.24 -8.23
CA GLU A 81 16.24 4.11 -7.44
C GLU A 81 16.13 4.51 -5.97
N LEU A 82 15.42 3.71 -5.16
CA LEU A 82 15.28 3.91 -3.73
C LEU A 82 15.80 2.69 -3.00
N PHE A 83 16.96 2.84 -2.37
CA PHE A 83 17.54 1.83 -1.49
C PHE A 83 16.98 1.97 -0.09
N GLU A 84 16.61 0.84 0.54
CA GLU A 84 16.06 0.73 1.89
C GLU A 84 16.87 -0.29 2.70
N GLN A 85 17.32 0.11 3.90
CA GLN A 85 17.94 -0.76 4.89
C GLN A 85 17.04 -0.81 6.13
N PHE A 86 16.46 -1.96 6.39
CA PHE A 86 15.58 -2.23 7.53
C PHE A 86 16.38 -2.76 8.72
N TYR A 87 16.03 -2.27 9.91
CA TYR A 87 16.55 -2.73 11.20
C TYR A 87 15.36 -3.04 12.11
N PHE A 88 15.13 -4.31 12.36
CA PHE A 88 14.03 -4.78 13.21
C PHE A 88 14.44 -4.81 14.68
N ASP A 89 13.49 -4.69 15.59
CA ASP A 89 13.70 -4.71 17.05
C ASP A 89 14.15 -6.07 17.59
N ASP A 90 13.94 -7.16 16.83
CA ASP A 90 14.46 -8.50 17.11
C ASP A 90 15.89 -8.73 16.59
N GLY A 91 16.54 -7.72 16.04
CA GLY A 91 17.90 -7.75 15.53
C GLY A 91 18.03 -8.20 14.07
N ARG A 92 16.97 -8.63 13.41
CA ARG A 92 16.99 -8.91 11.97
C ARG A 92 17.28 -7.64 11.16
N GLN A 93 17.93 -7.83 10.02
CA GLN A 93 18.17 -6.79 9.04
C GLN A 93 17.74 -7.28 7.65
N GLN A 94 17.23 -6.36 6.84
CA GLN A 94 16.83 -6.62 5.46
C GLN A 94 17.14 -5.43 4.58
N THR A 95 17.43 -5.67 3.31
CA THR A 95 17.56 -4.61 2.31
C THR A 95 16.53 -4.79 1.21
N ARG A 96 16.09 -3.67 0.63
CA ARG A 96 15.29 -3.64 -0.59
C ARG A 96 15.77 -2.48 -1.46
N THR A 97 15.75 -2.68 -2.76
CA THR A 97 15.94 -1.61 -3.73
C THR A 97 14.74 -1.58 -4.66
N TRP A 98 14.06 -0.45 -4.68
CA TRP A 98 13.04 -0.16 -5.65
C TRP A 98 13.64 0.50 -6.88
N PHE A 99 13.24 0.03 -8.06
CA PHE A 99 13.44 0.71 -9.33
C PHE A 99 12.11 1.28 -9.78
N LEU A 100 12.03 2.60 -9.88
CA LEU A 100 10.80 3.35 -10.03
C LEU A 100 10.81 4.10 -11.36
N ASN A 101 9.65 4.17 -12.04
CA ASN A 101 9.50 4.99 -13.23
C ASN A 101 8.08 5.53 -13.35
N LYS A 102 7.96 6.73 -13.91
CA LYS A 102 6.67 7.32 -14.26
C LYS A 102 6.28 6.93 -15.67
N GLY A 103 5.10 6.34 -15.83
CA GLY A 103 4.55 5.98 -17.13
C GLY A 103 3.94 7.17 -17.87
N ALA A 104 3.74 7.03 -19.19
CA ALA A 104 3.07 8.04 -20.01
C ALA A 104 1.60 8.30 -19.60
N ASP A 105 0.99 7.36 -18.87
CA ASP A 105 -0.34 7.47 -18.27
C ASP A 105 -0.36 8.28 -16.96
N GLY A 106 0.80 8.81 -16.53
CA GLY A 106 0.98 9.55 -15.30
C GLY A 106 1.07 8.67 -14.03
N HIS A 107 0.94 7.35 -14.15
CA HIS A 107 1.09 6.46 -13.02
C HIS A 107 2.56 6.10 -12.78
N TRP A 108 2.91 5.96 -11.52
CA TRP A 108 4.19 5.43 -11.10
C TRP A 108 4.19 3.90 -11.15
N ARG A 109 5.30 3.32 -11.55
CA ARG A 109 5.54 1.88 -11.55
C ARG A 109 6.84 1.58 -10.83
N GLY A 110 6.90 0.40 -10.19
CA GLY A 110 8.09 0.01 -9.46
C GLY A 110 8.28 -1.49 -9.42
N THR A 111 9.55 -1.90 -9.39
CA THR A 111 9.96 -3.29 -9.18
C THR A 111 10.96 -3.38 -8.05
N ALA A 112 10.95 -4.50 -7.31
CA ALA A 112 11.96 -4.86 -6.33
C ALA A 112 12.12 -6.38 -6.33
N ALA A 113 13.19 -6.90 -5.73
CA ALA A 113 13.54 -8.32 -5.79
C ALA A 113 12.48 -9.24 -5.17
N ASP A 114 11.77 -8.77 -4.15
CA ASP A 114 10.71 -9.48 -3.43
C ASP A 114 9.30 -9.13 -3.92
N VAL A 115 9.17 -8.20 -4.89
CA VAL A 115 7.90 -7.80 -5.50
C VAL A 115 7.58 -8.68 -6.69
N VAL A 116 6.35 -9.17 -6.74
CA VAL A 116 5.87 -10.04 -7.81
C VAL A 116 5.30 -9.18 -8.94
N GLY A 117 5.97 -9.22 -10.08
CA GLY A 117 5.61 -8.39 -11.23
C GLY A 117 5.97 -6.92 -10.98
N GLU A 118 5.00 -6.04 -11.11
CA GLU A 118 5.19 -4.59 -11.03
C GLU A 118 4.20 -3.98 -10.04
N ALA A 119 4.70 -3.09 -9.18
CA ALA A 119 3.87 -2.24 -8.33
C ALA A 119 3.34 -1.05 -9.12
N VAL A 120 2.14 -0.58 -8.79
CA VAL A 120 1.50 0.56 -9.47
C VAL A 120 1.08 1.60 -8.44
N GLY A 121 1.47 2.86 -8.71
CA GLY A 121 1.16 4.01 -7.87
C GLY A 121 0.34 5.07 -8.59
N LYS A 122 -0.60 5.66 -7.86
CA LYS A 122 -1.41 6.80 -8.30
C LYS A 122 -1.33 7.90 -7.27
N THR A 123 -1.15 9.13 -7.74
CA THR A 123 -1.10 10.32 -6.88
C THR A 123 -2.26 11.26 -7.17
N ALA A 124 -2.81 11.88 -6.14
CA ALA A 124 -3.68 13.05 -6.27
C ALA A 124 -3.59 13.88 -4.96
N GLY A 125 -3.36 15.18 -5.10
CA GLY A 125 -3.14 16.07 -3.98
C GLY A 125 -2.00 15.54 -3.09
N PHE A 126 -2.23 15.49 -1.79
CA PHE A 126 -1.23 14.99 -0.82
C PHE A 126 -1.21 13.47 -0.65
N ALA A 127 -2.00 12.70 -1.40
CA ALA A 127 -2.11 11.26 -1.26
C ALA A 127 -1.45 10.51 -2.44
N LEU A 128 -0.78 9.41 -2.11
CA LEU A 128 -0.30 8.38 -3.03
C LEU A 128 -0.89 7.04 -2.60
N ASN A 129 -1.50 6.32 -3.51
CA ASN A 129 -1.86 4.92 -3.31
C ASN A 129 -0.91 4.05 -4.13
N TRP A 130 -0.23 3.10 -3.48
CA TRP A 130 0.77 2.19 -4.05
C TRP A 130 0.35 0.76 -3.82
N ARG A 131 0.21 -0.05 -4.87
CA ARG A 131 -0.29 -1.43 -4.79
C ARG A 131 0.67 -2.41 -5.43
N TYR A 132 0.93 -3.52 -4.75
CA TYR A 132 1.81 -4.58 -5.23
C TYR A 132 1.52 -5.92 -4.55
N GLN A 133 2.10 -6.98 -5.10
CA GLN A 133 2.22 -8.27 -4.44
C GLN A 133 3.67 -8.51 -4.03
N LEU A 134 3.85 -9.12 -2.88
CA LEU A 134 5.16 -9.37 -2.29
C LEU A 134 5.25 -10.82 -1.84
N ASP A 135 6.38 -11.47 -2.13
CA ASP A 135 6.71 -12.77 -1.63
C ASP A 135 7.43 -12.62 -0.27
N LEU A 136 6.66 -12.76 0.82
CA LEU A 136 7.12 -12.61 2.19
C LEU A 136 7.77 -13.88 2.68
N ALA A 137 9.07 -13.82 3.04
CA ALA A 137 9.76 -14.92 3.71
C ALA A 137 9.33 -14.99 5.18
N LEU A 138 8.89 -16.17 5.62
CA LEU A 138 8.52 -16.43 7.00
C LEU A 138 9.70 -17.01 7.80
N PRO A 139 9.67 -16.93 9.15
CA PRO A 139 10.76 -17.44 9.99
C PRO A 139 11.05 -18.94 9.83
N ASP A 140 10.08 -19.73 9.40
CA ASP A 140 10.22 -21.17 9.12
C ASP A 140 10.83 -21.48 7.75
N GLY A 141 11.22 -20.44 6.98
CA GLY A 141 11.79 -20.55 5.63
C GLY A 141 10.75 -20.69 4.52
N SER A 142 9.46 -20.75 4.83
CA SER A 142 8.41 -20.74 3.81
C SER A 142 8.22 -19.35 3.23
N VAL A 143 7.61 -19.28 2.04
CA VAL A 143 7.30 -18.00 1.36
C VAL A 143 5.81 -17.89 1.19
N VAL A 144 5.27 -16.76 1.58
CA VAL A 144 3.84 -16.45 1.44
C VAL A 144 3.65 -15.21 0.57
N ARG A 145 2.93 -15.38 -0.54
CA ARG A 145 2.52 -14.24 -1.35
C ARG A 145 1.38 -13.51 -0.70
N VAL A 146 1.56 -12.20 -0.52
CA VAL A 146 0.57 -11.27 0.05
C VAL A 146 0.40 -10.05 -0.85
N SER A 147 -0.74 -9.38 -0.73
CA SER A 147 -1.02 -8.12 -1.41
C SER A 147 -0.87 -6.97 -0.43
N PHE A 148 -0.22 -5.91 -0.88
CA PHE A 148 -0.07 -4.64 -0.19
C PHE A 148 -0.93 -3.58 -0.87
N ASP A 149 -1.64 -2.80 -0.07
CA ASP A 149 -2.37 -1.60 -0.46
C ASP A 149 -1.89 -0.45 0.45
N ASP A 150 -0.87 0.25 -0.04
CA ASP A 150 -0.20 1.31 0.68
C ASP A 150 -0.87 2.65 0.39
N TRP A 151 -1.15 3.39 1.43
CA TRP A 151 -1.58 4.77 1.37
C TRP A 151 -0.56 5.64 2.06
N MET A 152 0.03 6.56 1.30
CA MET A 152 1.00 7.53 1.80
C MET A 152 0.39 8.91 1.74
N TYR A 153 0.47 9.65 2.84
CA TYR A 153 -0.10 10.98 2.99
C TYR A 153 0.99 11.95 3.38
N LEU A 154 1.28 12.93 2.51
CA LEU A 154 2.19 14.01 2.86
C LEU A 154 1.60 14.84 4.01
N LEU A 155 2.36 14.99 5.08
CA LEU A 155 2.06 15.94 6.15
C LEU A 155 2.57 17.33 5.79
N ASP A 156 3.72 17.37 5.12
CA ASP A 156 4.36 18.53 4.51
C ASP A 156 5.37 18.08 3.45
N GLU A 157 6.26 18.98 3.01
CA GLU A 157 7.24 18.69 1.94
C GLU A 157 8.32 17.67 2.36
N ASN A 158 8.49 17.39 3.66
CA ASN A 158 9.56 16.58 4.21
C ASN A 158 9.08 15.35 4.99
N ARG A 159 7.79 15.26 5.32
CA ARG A 159 7.24 14.23 6.20
C ARG A 159 5.98 13.61 5.63
N LEU A 160 5.85 12.31 5.79
CA LEU A 160 4.64 11.57 5.42
C LEU A 160 4.30 10.49 6.45
N LEU A 161 3.03 10.11 6.45
CA LEU A 161 2.54 8.90 7.07
C LEU A 161 2.17 7.89 5.97
N ASN A 162 2.58 6.64 6.16
CA ASN A 162 2.18 5.51 5.34
C ASN A 162 1.37 4.53 6.19
N ARG A 163 0.31 4.03 5.60
CA ARG A 163 -0.51 2.94 6.11
C ARG A 163 -0.66 1.91 5.02
N ALA A 164 -0.14 0.71 5.23
CA ALA A 164 -0.15 -0.38 4.27
C ALA A 164 -0.99 -1.55 4.79
N ALA A 165 -2.11 -1.82 4.15
CA ALA A 165 -2.89 -3.02 4.45
C ALA A 165 -2.23 -4.25 3.80
N ILE A 166 -2.01 -5.30 4.60
CA ILE A 166 -1.50 -6.59 4.14
C ILE A 166 -2.67 -7.55 4.04
N SER A 167 -2.86 -8.16 2.86
CA SER A 167 -3.97 -9.08 2.65
C SER A 167 -3.56 -10.32 1.85
N LYS A 168 -4.32 -11.42 2.02
CA LYS A 168 -4.21 -12.63 1.22
C LYS A 168 -5.61 -13.13 0.90
N PHE A 169 -5.87 -13.43 -0.38
CA PHE A 169 -7.19 -13.86 -0.86
C PHE A 169 -8.33 -12.90 -0.45
N GLY A 170 -8.06 -11.59 -0.41
CA GLY A 170 -9.03 -10.56 -0.01
C GLY A 170 -9.26 -10.43 1.50
N ILE A 171 -8.59 -11.24 2.34
CA ILE A 171 -8.68 -11.18 3.80
C ILE A 171 -7.49 -10.37 4.32
N GLN A 172 -7.74 -9.32 5.09
CA GLN A 172 -6.69 -8.55 5.75
C GLN A 172 -6.03 -9.39 6.85
N LEU A 173 -4.70 -9.47 6.79
CA LEU A 173 -3.86 -10.21 7.74
C LEU A 173 -3.23 -9.30 8.79
N GLY A 174 -3.01 -8.05 8.44
CA GLY A 174 -2.34 -7.08 9.29
C GLY A 174 -2.13 -5.75 8.56
N GLU A 175 -1.34 -4.90 9.17
CA GLU A 175 -1.10 -3.55 8.69
C GLU A 175 0.33 -3.11 9.02
N VAL A 176 0.92 -2.32 8.14
CA VAL A 176 2.17 -1.59 8.41
C VAL A 176 1.84 -0.12 8.56
N LEU A 177 2.35 0.50 9.61
CA LEU A 177 2.30 1.93 9.81
C LEU A 177 3.73 2.45 9.78
N LEU A 178 4.00 3.49 8.96
CA LEU A 178 5.29 4.15 8.89
C LEU A 178 5.13 5.66 8.99
N TYR A 179 6.06 6.27 9.71
CA TYR A 179 6.37 7.69 9.61
C TYR A 179 7.70 7.82 8.86
N ILE A 180 7.72 8.58 7.78
CA ILE A 180 8.90 8.79 6.94
C ILE A 180 9.26 10.27 6.93
N GLU A 181 10.56 10.56 7.10
CA GLU A 181 11.09 11.91 7.15
C GLU A 181 12.35 12.04 6.31
N ARG A 182 12.40 13.10 5.49
CA ARG A 182 13.60 13.49 4.75
C ARG A 182 14.64 14.03 5.71
N GLN A 183 15.90 13.65 5.52
CA GLN A 183 17.01 14.17 6.29
C GLN A 183 17.61 15.40 5.58
N PRO A 184 18.07 16.40 6.34
CA PRO A 184 18.83 17.51 5.77
C PRO A 184 20.05 17.00 4.98
N GLU A 185 20.40 17.70 3.91
CA GLU A 185 21.64 17.45 3.14
C GLU A 185 22.87 17.87 3.95
#